data_89ad42238c0bcdea46e03b7008870d3c
#
_entry.id   89ad42238c0bcdea46e03b7008870d3c
#
_cell.length_a   1.000
_cell.length_b   1.000
_cell.length_c   1.000
_cell.angle_alpha   90.00
_cell.angle_beta   90.00
_cell.angle_gamma   90.00
#
_symmetry.space_group_name_H-M   'P 1'
#
loop_
_entity.id
_entity.type
_entity.pdbx_description
1 polymer ?
#
loop_
_entity_poly.entity_id
_entity_poly.type
_entity_poly.pdbx_seq_one_letter_code
_entity_poly.pdbx_strand_id
1 'polypeptide(L)' 'MKFFVTGVAGQLGHDVMNELKKRGYEGIGSDLAPEYSGLQDGSPVCGMPYVSLDITDAGAVDKAVSEVRPDVIVHCAA' A
#
# COMPACT_ATOMS: atom_id res chain seq x y z
N MET A 1 -9.17 -5.57 11.03
CA MET A 1 -9.15 -5.92 9.61
C MET A 1 -7.88 -5.39 8.96
N LYS A 2 -7.23 -6.21 8.19
CA LYS A 2 -5.95 -5.86 7.56
C LYS A 2 -6.15 -5.64 6.05
N PHE A 3 -5.70 -4.51 5.55
CA PHE A 3 -5.79 -4.13 4.13
C PHE A 3 -4.42 -4.14 3.48
N PHE A 4 -4.34 -4.65 2.28
CA PHE A 4 -3.13 -4.57 1.47
C PHE A 4 -3.45 -3.69 0.26
N VAL A 5 -2.76 -2.56 0.13
CA VAL A 5 -3.07 -1.54 -0.87
C VAL A 5 -1.94 -1.46 -1.89
N THR A 6 -2.24 -1.64 -3.17
CA THR A 6 -1.25 -1.48 -4.23
C THR A 6 -1.36 -0.09 -4.83
N GLY A 7 -0.25 0.42 -5.38
CA GLY A 7 -0.23 1.72 -6.04
C GLY A 7 -0.30 2.91 -5.09
N VAL A 8 0.31 2.79 -3.90
CA VAL A 8 0.21 3.83 -2.88
C VAL A 8 1.01 5.09 -3.20
N ALA A 9 1.94 5.02 -4.16
CA ALA A 9 2.65 6.22 -4.61
C ALA A 9 1.77 7.10 -5.50
N GLY A 10 0.66 6.58 -6.02
CA GLY A 10 -0.32 7.37 -6.75
C GLY A 10 -1.29 8.08 -5.81
N GLN A 11 -2.03 9.04 -6.34
CA GLN A 11 -2.94 9.87 -5.53
C GLN A 11 -4.02 9.02 -4.83
N LEU A 12 -4.65 8.13 -5.57
CA LEU A 12 -5.75 7.31 -5.01
C LEU A 12 -5.24 6.38 -3.93
N GLY A 13 -4.13 5.68 -4.18
CA GLY A 13 -3.56 4.76 -3.19
C GLY A 13 -3.11 5.49 -1.93
N HIS A 14 -2.52 6.66 -2.10
CA HIS A 14 -2.11 7.50 -0.97
C HIS A 14 -3.32 7.90 -0.13
N ASP A 15 -4.41 8.32 -0.77
CA ASP A 15 -5.63 8.72 -0.08
C ASP A 15 -6.25 7.53 0.67
N VAL A 16 -6.22 6.35 0.07
CA VAL A 16 -6.71 5.13 0.72
C VAL A 16 -5.91 4.83 1.99
N MET A 17 -4.58 4.91 1.91
CA MET A 17 -3.72 4.68 3.07
C MET A 17 -4.02 5.66 4.20
N ASN A 18 -4.18 6.93 3.88
CA ASN A 18 -4.51 7.94 4.88
C ASN A 18 -5.88 7.68 5.51
N GLU A 19 -6.85 7.27 4.71
CA GLU A 19 -8.19 6.95 5.23
C GLU A 19 -8.17 5.75 6.15
N LEU A 20 -7.40 4.72 5.83
CA LEU A 20 -7.25 3.54 6.68
C LEU A 20 -6.65 3.92 8.04
N LYS A 21 -5.63 4.76 8.03
CA LYS A 21 -5.01 5.24 9.25
C LYS A 21 -6.01 6.04 10.09
N LYS A 22 -6.77 6.92 9.45
CA LYS A 22 -7.77 7.75 10.11
C LYS A 22 -8.84 6.90 10.79
N ARG A 23 -9.23 5.79 10.17
CA ARG A 23 -10.26 4.88 10.70
C ARG A 23 -9.71 3.85 11.67
N GLY A 24 -8.41 3.82 11.88
CA GLY A 24 -7.78 2.88 12.80
C GLY A 24 -7.64 1.46 12.27
N TYR A 25 -7.74 1.27 10.97
CA TYR A 25 -7.51 -0.03 10.35
C TYR A 25 -6.03 -0.27 10.10
N GLU A 26 -5.65 -1.55 10.07
CA GLU A 26 -4.29 -1.95 9.73
C GLU A 26 -4.15 -1.95 8.22
N GLY A 27 -3.17 -1.22 7.69
CA GLY A 27 -2.93 -1.14 6.25
C GLY A 27 -1.46 -1.31 5.91
N ILE A 28 -1.19 -2.01 4.81
CA ILE A 28 0.15 -2.18 4.29
C ILE A 28 0.13 -1.70 2.85
N GLY A 29 0.98 -0.72 2.53
CA GLY A 29 1.04 -0.16 1.18
C GLY A 29 2.10 -0.85 0.34
N SER A 30 1.95 -0.80 -0.97
CA SER A 30 2.94 -1.32 -1.91
C SER A 30 2.99 -0.48 -3.18
N ASP A 31 4.17 -0.39 -3.76
CA ASP A 31 4.40 0.25 -5.05
C ASP A 31 5.79 -0.16 -5.55
N LEU A 32 6.16 0.32 -6.74
CA LEU A 32 7.47 0.02 -7.33
C LEU A 32 8.62 0.73 -6.60
N ALA A 33 8.36 1.87 -5.99
CA ALA A 33 9.42 2.63 -5.31
C ALA A 33 10.04 1.81 -4.18
N PRO A 34 11.36 1.92 -3.95
CA PRO A 34 11.99 1.17 -2.86
C PRO A 34 11.53 1.64 -1.49
N GLU A 35 11.08 2.88 -1.37
CA GLU A 35 10.55 3.45 -0.14
C GLU A 35 9.30 4.25 -0.42
N TYR A 36 8.39 4.24 0.55
CA TYR A 36 7.17 5.03 0.46
C TYR A 36 7.43 6.43 1.01
N SER A 37 7.50 7.41 0.13
CA SER A 37 7.68 8.81 0.54
C SER A 37 6.38 9.42 1.07
N GLY A 38 5.26 9.00 0.52
CA GLY A 38 3.95 9.52 0.92
C GLY A 38 3.73 10.97 0.58
N LEU A 39 4.61 11.57 -0.22
CA LEU A 39 4.52 12.98 -0.55
C LEU A 39 4.10 13.14 -1.99
N GLN A 40 2.79 13.30 -2.21
CA GLN A 40 2.25 13.57 -3.54
C GLN A 40 2.10 15.07 -3.77
N ASP A 41 1.69 15.79 -2.75
CA ASP A 41 1.31 17.19 -2.83
C ASP A 41 1.73 17.95 -1.58
N GLY A 42 2.75 17.47 -0.88
CA GLY A 42 3.19 18.04 0.39
C GLY A 42 2.52 17.40 1.60
N SER A 43 1.64 16.45 1.40
CA SER A 43 1.02 15.73 2.51
C SER A 43 2.03 14.84 3.22
N PRO A 44 1.93 14.71 4.54
CA PRO A 44 2.86 13.87 5.29
C PRO A 44 2.66 12.38 4.99
N VAL A 45 3.72 11.60 5.18
CA VAL A 45 3.67 10.15 5.10
C VAL A 45 2.71 9.64 6.17
N CYS A 46 1.88 8.68 5.82
CA CYS A 46 0.88 8.15 6.75
C CYS A 46 1.49 7.27 7.86
N GLY A 47 2.72 6.83 7.72
CA GLY A 47 3.39 6.04 8.74
C GLY A 47 3.01 4.57 8.81
N MET A 48 2.25 4.08 7.84
CA MET A 48 1.89 2.66 7.77
C MET A 48 3.00 1.85 7.08
N PRO A 49 3.09 0.54 7.35
CA PRO A 49 4.07 -0.33 6.70
C PRO A 49 3.99 -0.29 5.18
N TYR A 50 5.12 -0.49 4.54
CA TYR A 50 5.25 -0.43 3.09
C TYR A 50 6.11 -1.58 2.58
N VAL A 51 5.72 -2.16 1.44
CA VAL A 51 6.48 -3.21 0.75
C VAL A 51 6.73 -2.75 -0.68
N SER A 52 7.99 -2.75 -1.10
CA SER A 52 8.31 -2.51 -2.52
C SER A 52 7.90 -3.74 -3.32
N LEU A 53 7.04 -3.55 -4.31
CA LEU A 53 6.44 -4.66 -5.04
C LEU A 53 6.12 -4.27 -6.47
N ASP A 54 6.56 -5.11 -7.42
CA ASP A 54 6.17 -4.99 -8.82
C ASP A 54 4.97 -5.93 -9.05
N ILE A 55 3.80 -5.37 -9.29
CA ILE A 55 2.58 -6.15 -9.49
C ILE A 55 2.59 -6.98 -10.77
N THR A 56 3.52 -6.73 -11.68
CA THR A 56 3.69 -7.56 -12.89
C THR A 56 4.48 -8.83 -12.61
N ASP A 57 5.09 -8.94 -11.44
CA ASP A 57 5.82 -10.13 -10.99
C ASP A 57 4.89 -10.98 -10.12
N ALA A 58 4.27 -11.98 -10.72
CA ALA A 58 3.29 -12.83 -10.02
C ALA A 58 3.88 -13.54 -8.81
N GLY A 59 5.13 -13.97 -8.90
CA GLY A 59 5.80 -14.63 -7.76
C GLY A 59 6.00 -13.68 -6.58
N ALA A 60 6.37 -12.42 -6.87
CA ALA A 60 6.54 -11.42 -5.83
C ALA A 60 5.20 -11.07 -5.17
N VAL A 61 4.13 -10.98 -5.97
CA VAL A 61 2.78 -10.71 -5.45
C VAL A 61 2.33 -11.84 -4.52
N ASP A 62 2.47 -13.10 -4.96
CA ASP A 62 2.12 -14.26 -4.15
C ASP A 62 2.87 -14.26 -2.82
N LYS A 63 4.16 -13.99 -2.86
CA LYS A 63 4.98 -13.97 -1.66
C LYS A 63 4.51 -12.87 -0.69
N ALA A 64 4.28 -11.66 -1.20
CA ALA A 64 3.85 -10.54 -0.39
C ALA A 64 2.49 -10.83 0.26
N VAL A 65 1.52 -11.33 -0.50
CA VAL A 65 0.19 -11.65 0.02
C VAL A 65 0.27 -12.76 1.06
N SER A 66 1.10 -13.78 0.81
CA SER A 66 1.27 -14.89 1.77
C SER A 66 1.87 -14.43 3.09
N GLU A 67 2.80 -13.48 3.06
CA GLU A 67 3.44 -12.95 4.26
C GLU A 67 2.52 -12.01 5.01
N VAL A 68 1.80 -11.15 4.30
CA VAL A 68 0.92 -10.14 4.89
C VAL A 68 -0.39 -10.73 5.39
N ARG A 69 -0.93 -11.70 4.66
CA ARG A 69 -2.24 -12.33 4.95
C ARG A 69 -3.34 -11.29 5.13
N PRO A 70 -3.58 -10.44 4.13
CA PRO A 70 -4.59 -9.40 4.28
C PRO A 70 -6.00 -9.97 4.23
N ASP A 71 -6.93 -9.28 4.87
CA ASP A 71 -8.35 -9.58 4.77
C ASP A 71 -8.94 -9.02 3.48
N VAL A 72 -8.41 -7.87 3.04
CA VAL A 72 -8.89 -7.17 1.85
C VAL A 72 -7.69 -6.65 1.06
N ILE A 73 -7.77 -6.76 -0.26
CA ILE A 73 -6.76 -6.18 -1.17
C ILE A 73 -7.45 -5.04 -1.92
N VAL A 74 -6.87 -3.84 -1.84
CA VAL A 74 -7.32 -2.67 -2.58
C VAL A 74 -6.30 -2.39 -3.69
N HIS A 75 -6.70 -2.60 -4.92
CA HIS A 75 -5.80 -2.49 -6.07
C HIS A 75 -5.95 -1.12 -6.73
N CYS A 76 -5.02 -0.21 -6.43
CA CYS A 76 -5.00 1.14 -6.99
C CYS A 76 -3.93 1.32 -8.09
N ALA A 77 -3.06 0.33 -8.27
CA ALA A 77 -2.05 0.39 -9.32
C ALA A 77 -2.70 0.23 -10.70
N ALA A 78 -2.28 1.02 -11.63
CA ALA A 78 -2.78 0.97 -13.00
C ALA A 78 -1.99 -0.03 -13.85
#